data_5a82a03b1e348044d80c68c43bfb84ff
#
_entry.id   5a82a03b1e348044d80c68c43bfb84ff
#
_cell.length_a   1.000
_cell.length_b   1.000
_cell.length_c   1.000
_cell.angle_alpha   90.00
_cell.angle_beta   90.00
_cell.angle_gamma   90.00
#
_symmetry.space_group_name_H-M   'P 1'
#
loop_
_entity.id
_entity.type
_entity.pdbx_description
1 polymer ?
#
loop_
_entity_poly.entity_id
_entity_poly.type
_entity_poly.pdbx_seq_one_letter_code
_entity_poly.pdbx_strand_id
1 'polypeptide(L)'
;MSRNNTVLYLVILALALIGPYVFPAYTQQMTVLWVMVLMASTWDTLGGQMGYNSLGNITFFGAGMYISAIVQISMFYDVAAYTSAFGAIKPEFTVSQYYTGLFLGIIAGGVGAVALSLFFGTFMFGLRGPYFAIGTLGLAVAAGQLTGTIDYIGGGSGISMPFFPGEIEFRSLFFYSLCLVLAVAAHFLLRWLYSTQFGLAINAIRDDEDKAEAMGIPTLKYKQIGWGIAAFFMGCVGAIFGNMVGFIEPVEVAFPTATFGIFMVAMALLGGKGTLWGPVLGAVLFHVVKEATWTYLLGWQWVALGLIIIVNIVYFQQGIVGWLQMKYPERFGITVDSSNVQSDSKGGTA
;
A
#
# COMPACT_ATOMS: atom_id res chain seq x y z
N MET A 1 -10.25 -20.06 13.05
CA MET A 1 -9.75 -18.85 13.76
C MET A 1 -9.82 -19.13 15.25
N SER A 2 -8.74 -18.98 16.02
CA SER A 2 -8.85 -19.11 17.47
C SER A 2 -9.70 -17.96 18.01
N ARG A 3 -10.50 -18.20 19.05
CA ARG A 3 -11.37 -17.21 19.69
C ARG A 3 -10.62 -15.92 20.08
N ASN A 4 -9.36 -16.05 20.45
CA ASN A 4 -8.49 -14.91 20.79
C ASN A 4 -8.18 -14.00 19.61
N ASN A 5 -8.00 -14.54 18.39
CA ASN A 5 -7.74 -13.74 17.19
C ASN A 5 -8.99 -12.95 16.79
N THR A 6 -10.19 -13.53 16.92
CA THR A 6 -11.44 -12.83 16.61
C THR A 6 -11.65 -11.64 17.54
N VAL A 7 -11.39 -11.81 18.84
CA VAL A 7 -11.48 -10.71 19.80
C VAL A 7 -10.50 -9.59 19.48
N LEU A 8 -9.26 -9.91 19.10
CA LEU A 8 -8.26 -8.91 18.70
C LEU A 8 -8.73 -8.09 17.49
N TYR A 9 -9.25 -8.74 16.45
CA TYR A 9 -9.78 -8.04 15.27
C TYR A 9 -10.94 -7.11 15.62
N LEU A 10 -11.87 -7.58 16.48
CA LEU A 10 -13.01 -6.76 16.91
C LEU A 10 -12.57 -5.55 17.74
N VAL A 11 -11.58 -5.70 18.61
CA VAL A 11 -11.03 -4.59 19.40
C VAL A 11 -10.34 -3.56 18.49
N ILE A 12 -9.50 -3.99 17.54
CA ILE A 12 -8.84 -3.07 16.60
C ILE A 12 -9.87 -2.34 15.74
N LEU A 13 -10.88 -3.04 15.23
CA LEU A 13 -11.93 -2.43 14.42
C LEU A 13 -12.76 -1.43 15.24
N ALA A 14 -13.11 -1.78 16.50
CA ALA A 14 -13.84 -0.87 17.39
C ALA A 14 -13.02 0.40 17.69
N LEU A 15 -11.74 0.28 17.98
CA LEU A 15 -10.85 1.42 18.18
C LEU A 15 -10.73 2.28 16.92
N ALA A 16 -10.63 1.66 15.74
CA ALA A 16 -10.63 2.36 14.47
C ALA A 16 -11.92 3.12 14.20
N LEU A 17 -13.08 2.52 14.48
CA LEU A 17 -14.37 3.18 14.28
C LEU A 17 -14.64 4.32 15.28
N ILE A 18 -14.18 4.19 16.51
CA ILE A 18 -14.41 5.17 17.58
C ILE A 18 -13.39 6.32 17.51
N GLY A 19 -12.17 6.07 17.01
CA GLY A 19 -11.07 7.03 16.98
C GLY A 19 -11.42 8.43 16.49
N PRO A 20 -12.03 8.60 15.29
CA PRO A 20 -12.39 9.92 14.75
C PRO A 20 -13.40 10.70 15.58
N TYR A 21 -14.26 10.01 16.31
CA TYR A 21 -15.26 10.63 17.19
C TYR A 21 -14.66 11.09 18.52
N VAL A 22 -13.67 10.38 19.03
CA VAL A 22 -12.96 10.74 20.27
C VAL A 22 -11.91 11.82 20.01
N PHE A 23 -11.26 11.77 18.85
CA PHE A 23 -10.18 12.69 18.47
C PHE A 23 -10.43 13.31 17.08
N PRO A 24 -11.47 14.14 16.91
CA PRO A 24 -11.83 14.67 15.59
C PRO A 24 -10.72 15.54 14.96
N ALA A 25 -9.92 16.24 15.75
CA ALA A 25 -8.79 17.03 15.28
C ALA A 25 -7.69 16.21 14.59
N TYR A 26 -7.60 14.91 14.88
CA TYR A 26 -6.59 13.99 14.33
C TYR A 26 -7.14 13.07 13.22
N THR A 27 -8.36 13.29 12.75
CA THR A 27 -9.00 12.42 11.74
C THR A 27 -8.17 12.34 10.45
N GLN A 28 -7.57 13.44 10.01
CA GLN A 28 -6.73 13.47 8.82
C GLN A 28 -5.45 12.63 9.00
N GLN A 29 -4.79 12.74 10.16
CA GLN A 29 -3.60 11.94 10.48
C GLN A 29 -3.95 10.44 10.55
N MET A 30 -5.09 10.11 11.14
CA MET A 30 -5.60 8.72 11.16
C MET A 30 -5.93 8.21 9.76
N THR A 31 -6.40 9.07 8.84
CA THR A 31 -6.59 8.69 7.43
C THR A 31 -5.26 8.34 6.76
N VAL A 32 -4.24 9.18 6.96
CA VAL A 32 -2.88 8.92 6.44
C VAL A 32 -2.30 7.62 7.04
N LEU A 33 -2.60 7.30 8.30
CA LEU A 33 -2.21 6.01 8.89
C LEU A 33 -2.76 4.82 8.09
N TRP A 34 -4.05 4.84 7.69
CA TRP A 34 -4.62 3.76 6.87
C TRP A 34 -4.02 3.70 5.48
N VAL A 35 -3.70 4.84 4.88
CA VAL A 35 -2.92 4.89 3.63
C VAL A 35 -1.57 4.21 3.80
N MET A 36 -0.83 4.51 4.87
CA MET A 36 0.47 3.89 5.16
C MET A 36 0.35 2.39 5.43
N VAL A 37 -0.67 1.95 6.16
CA VAL A 37 -0.95 0.52 6.39
C VAL A 37 -1.19 -0.21 5.07
N LEU A 38 -1.99 0.38 4.16
CA LEU A 38 -2.20 -0.17 2.82
C LEU A 38 -0.90 -0.26 2.03
N MET A 39 -0.12 0.82 1.99
CA MET A 39 1.16 0.86 1.28
C MET A 39 2.14 -0.21 1.79
N ALA A 40 2.30 -0.33 3.10
CA ALA A 40 3.20 -1.31 3.70
C ALA A 40 2.73 -2.75 3.46
N SER A 41 1.43 -3.02 3.64
CA SER A 41 0.86 -4.37 3.47
C SER A 41 0.87 -4.83 2.03
N THR A 42 0.59 -3.95 1.08
CA THR A 42 0.64 -4.27 -0.35
C THR A 42 2.07 -4.43 -0.86
N TRP A 43 3.00 -3.62 -0.36
CA TRP A 43 4.42 -3.79 -0.66
C TRP A 43 4.94 -5.15 -0.18
N ASP A 44 4.53 -5.59 1.02
CA ASP A 44 4.96 -6.86 1.61
C ASP A 44 4.56 -8.07 0.78
N THR A 45 3.50 -7.98 -0.01
CA THR A 45 3.09 -9.06 -0.92
C THR A 45 4.20 -9.43 -1.90
N LEU A 46 4.91 -8.46 -2.43
CA LEU A 46 6.03 -8.68 -3.34
C LEU A 46 7.36 -8.76 -2.60
N GLY A 47 7.65 -7.77 -1.73
CA GLY A 47 8.93 -7.65 -1.03
C GLY A 47 9.14 -8.68 0.07
N GLY A 48 8.11 -8.91 0.89
CA GLY A 48 8.18 -9.80 2.03
C GLY A 48 7.85 -11.25 1.70
N GLN A 49 6.72 -11.48 0.99
CA GLN A 49 6.22 -12.82 0.72
C GLN A 49 6.92 -13.50 -0.47
N MET A 50 7.28 -12.76 -1.52
CA MET A 50 7.96 -13.29 -2.71
C MET A 50 9.45 -13.02 -2.77
N GLY A 51 9.99 -12.14 -1.90
CA GLY A 51 11.40 -11.76 -1.92
C GLY A 51 11.79 -10.73 -2.99
N TYR A 52 10.84 -10.20 -3.75
CA TYR A 52 11.04 -9.20 -4.78
C TYR A 52 10.89 -7.78 -4.22
N ASN A 53 11.97 -7.17 -3.75
CA ASN A 53 11.98 -5.86 -3.11
C ASN A 53 11.76 -4.74 -4.15
N SER A 54 10.50 -4.41 -4.44
CA SER A 54 10.15 -3.31 -5.34
C SER A 54 10.29 -1.96 -4.63
N LEU A 55 11.02 -1.02 -5.23
CA LEU A 55 11.01 0.40 -4.83
C LEU A 55 10.05 1.24 -5.68
N GLY A 56 9.38 0.60 -6.65
CA GLY A 56 8.54 1.26 -7.64
C GLY A 56 7.04 1.14 -7.43
N ASN A 57 6.57 0.56 -6.33
CA ASN A 57 5.12 0.42 -6.10
C ASN A 57 4.39 1.76 -6.03
N ILE A 58 5.10 2.85 -5.71
CA ILE A 58 4.57 4.21 -5.73
C ILE A 58 4.08 4.64 -7.14
N THR A 59 4.60 4.01 -8.20
CA THR A 59 4.11 4.20 -9.57
C THR A 59 2.61 3.95 -9.70
N PHE A 60 2.12 2.91 -9.05
CA PHE A 60 0.70 2.54 -9.12
C PHE A 60 -0.17 3.47 -8.29
N PHE A 61 0.38 4.02 -7.20
CA PHE A 61 -0.28 5.03 -6.39
C PHE A 61 -0.49 6.33 -7.19
N GLY A 62 0.56 6.84 -7.81
CA GLY A 62 0.49 8.03 -8.66
C GLY A 62 -0.38 7.82 -9.90
N ALA A 63 -0.24 6.68 -10.58
CA ALA A 63 -1.09 6.35 -11.72
C ALA A 63 -2.57 6.29 -11.32
N GLY A 64 -2.89 5.70 -10.16
CA GLY A 64 -4.25 5.67 -9.63
C GLY A 64 -4.84 7.07 -9.39
N MET A 65 -4.02 8.01 -8.87
CA MET A 65 -4.44 9.42 -8.71
C MET A 65 -4.81 10.05 -10.05
N TYR A 66 -3.91 9.99 -11.03
CA TYR A 66 -4.14 10.63 -12.32
C TYR A 66 -5.26 9.98 -13.13
N ILE A 67 -5.34 8.64 -13.14
CA ILE A 67 -6.42 7.92 -13.82
C ILE A 67 -7.77 8.29 -13.18
N SER A 68 -7.83 8.34 -11.85
CA SER A 68 -9.04 8.76 -11.14
C SER A 68 -9.42 10.20 -11.46
N ALA A 69 -8.45 11.14 -11.48
CA ALA A 69 -8.68 12.53 -11.83
C ALA A 69 -9.22 12.68 -13.25
N ILE A 70 -8.58 12.00 -14.22
CA ILE A 70 -9.02 12.01 -15.62
C ILE A 70 -10.44 11.49 -15.74
N VAL A 71 -10.75 10.32 -15.15
CA VAL A 71 -12.09 9.71 -15.23
C VAL A 71 -13.13 10.60 -14.57
N GLN A 72 -12.87 11.11 -13.36
CA GLN A 72 -13.79 11.94 -12.61
C GLN A 72 -14.12 13.25 -13.35
N ILE A 73 -13.14 13.87 -14.00
CA ILE A 73 -13.32 15.12 -14.75
C ILE A 73 -13.93 14.84 -16.12
N SER A 74 -13.39 13.88 -16.89
CA SER A 74 -13.80 13.62 -18.27
C SER A 74 -15.25 13.17 -18.43
N MET A 75 -15.87 12.64 -17.37
CA MET A 75 -17.29 12.27 -17.41
C MET A 75 -18.22 13.46 -17.58
N PHE A 76 -17.81 14.65 -17.18
CA PHE A 76 -18.69 15.81 -17.12
C PHE A 76 -18.11 17.04 -17.82
N TYR A 77 -16.77 17.15 -17.92
CA TYR A 77 -16.07 18.28 -18.47
C TYR A 77 -14.88 17.85 -19.30
N ASP A 78 -14.43 18.70 -20.23
CA ASP A 78 -13.16 18.50 -20.93
C ASP A 78 -11.98 18.68 -19.97
N VAL A 79 -11.08 17.70 -19.93
CA VAL A 79 -9.97 17.67 -18.96
C VAL A 79 -8.97 18.81 -19.23
N ALA A 80 -8.67 19.09 -20.51
CA ALA A 80 -7.71 20.14 -20.84
C ALA A 80 -8.28 21.53 -20.50
N ALA A 81 -9.57 21.78 -20.78
CA ALA A 81 -10.22 23.02 -20.41
C ALA A 81 -10.31 23.19 -18.89
N TYR A 82 -10.62 22.12 -18.15
CA TYR A 82 -10.68 22.13 -16.69
C TYR A 82 -9.31 22.41 -16.06
N THR A 83 -8.25 21.86 -16.64
CA THR A 83 -6.89 22.01 -16.13
C THR A 83 -6.31 23.39 -16.46
N SER A 84 -6.57 23.91 -17.66
CA SER A 84 -6.12 25.24 -18.07
C SER A 84 -6.84 26.40 -17.38
N ALA A 85 -8.00 26.13 -16.76
CA ALA A 85 -8.76 27.12 -15.97
C ALA A 85 -8.10 27.40 -14.59
N PHE A 86 -6.77 27.31 -14.50
CA PHE A 86 -6.02 27.60 -13.28
C PHE A 86 -6.22 29.06 -12.86
N GLY A 87 -6.87 29.29 -11.70
CA GLY A 87 -7.16 30.64 -11.21
C GLY A 87 -8.46 31.26 -11.73
N ALA A 88 -9.14 30.69 -12.73
CA ALA A 88 -10.48 31.05 -13.15
C ALA A 88 -11.55 30.30 -12.34
N ILE A 89 -12.82 30.73 -12.49
CA ILE A 89 -13.97 30.03 -11.87
C ILE A 89 -14.07 28.64 -12.53
N LYS A 90 -13.69 27.58 -11.76
CA LYS A 90 -13.86 26.20 -12.20
C LYS A 90 -15.32 25.79 -12.19
N PRO A 91 -15.74 24.93 -13.15
CA PRO A 91 -17.08 24.38 -13.10
C PRO A 91 -17.33 23.63 -11.79
N GLU A 92 -18.43 23.93 -11.15
CA GLU A 92 -18.85 23.25 -9.92
C GLU A 92 -19.50 21.90 -10.25
N PHE A 93 -19.06 20.87 -9.57
CA PHE A 93 -19.67 19.53 -9.67
C PHE A 93 -20.89 19.47 -8.77
N THR A 94 -22.00 18.95 -9.29
CA THR A 94 -23.12 18.60 -8.44
C THR A 94 -22.74 17.45 -7.49
N VAL A 95 -23.45 17.32 -6.37
CA VAL A 95 -23.21 16.25 -5.38
C VAL A 95 -23.19 14.86 -6.04
N SER A 96 -24.16 14.59 -6.93
CA SER A 96 -24.24 13.32 -7.65
C SER A 96 -23.06 13.10 -8.59
N GLN A 97 -22.66 14.14 -9.35
CA GLN A 97 -21.52 14.07 -10.26
C GLN A 97 -20.21 13.79 -9.51
N TYR A 98 -20.01 14.46 -8.35
CA TYR A 98 -18.84 14.24 -7.52
C TYR A 98 -18.71 12.78 -7.06
N TYR A 99 -19.76 12.25 -6.40
CA TYR A 99 -19.70 10.88 -5.88
C TYR A 99 -19.63 9.83 -6.99
N THR A 100 -20.39 10.00 -8.08
CA THR A 100 -20.33 9.07 -9.22
C THR A 100 -18.92 9.07 -9.82
N GLY A 101 -18.36 10.26 -10.07
CA GLY A 101 -16.99 10.40 -10.59
C GLY A 101 -15.94 9.83 -9.65
N LEU A 102 -16.06 10.06 -8.33
CA LEU A 102 -15.15 9.53 -7.32
C LEU A 102 -15.12 8.00 -7.31
N PHE A 103 -16.29 7.35 -7.19
CA PHE A 103 -16.34 5.88 -7.10
C PHE A 103 -15.89 5.22 -8.40
N LEU A 104 -16.30 5.72 -9.56
CA LEU A 104 -15.81 5.23 -10.84
C LEU A 104 -14.33 5.51 -11.03
N GLY A 105 -13.85 6.67 -10.56
CA GLY A 105 -12.44 7.03 -10.55
C GLY A 105 -11.60 6.09 -9.69
N ILE A 106 -12.07 5.69 -8.51
CA ILE A 106 -11.37 4.74 -7.64
C ILE A 106 -11.25 3.36 -8.33
N ILE A 107 -12.34 2.88 -8.92
CA ILE A 107 -12.32 1.59 -9.64
C ILE A 107 -11.41 1.67 -10.86
N ALA A 108 -11.52 2.73 -11.65
CA ALA A 108 -10.68 2.94 -12.83
C ALA A 108 -9.20 3.08 -12.46
N GLY A 109 -8.88 3.79 -11.37
CA GLY A 109 -7.52 3.92 -10.82
C GLY A 109 -6.92 2.58 -10.41
N GLY A 110 -7.71 1.75 -9.72
CA GLY A 110 -7.31 0.40 -9.36
C GLY A 110 -7.09 -0.52 -10.57
N VAL A 111 -8.05 -0.56 -11.51
CA VAL A 111 -7.96 -1.39 -12.73
C VAL A 111 -6.83 -0.91 -13.64
N GLY A 112 -6.67 0.40 -13.81
CA GLY A 112 -5.59 0.98 -14.60
C GLY A 112 -4.22 0.69 -14.01
N ALA A 113 -4.08 0.74 -12.68
CA ALA A 113 -2.86 0.34 -11.99
C ALA A 113 -2.52 -1.15 -12.21
N VAL A 114 -3.53 -2.05 -12.22
CA VAL A 114 -3.34 -3.46 -12.59
C VAL A 114 -2.85 -3.60 -14.03
N ALA A 115 -3.48 -2.90 -14.98
CA ALA A 115 -3.04 -2.94 -16.39
C ALA A 115 -1.58 -2.50 -16.54
N LEU A 116 -1.18 -1.42 -15.86
CA LEU A 116 0.20 -0.95 -15.83
C LEU A 116 1.15 -1.97 -15.17
N SER A 117 0.72 -2.61 -14.07
CA SER A 117 1.54 -3.61 -13.40
C SER A 117 1.79 -4.84 -14.26
N LEU A 118 0.78 -5.29 -15.02
CA LEU A 118 0.93 -6.39 -15.96
C LEU A 118 1.86 -6.01 -17.13
N PHE A 119 1.70 -4.79 -17.66
CA PHE A 119 2.55 -4.30 -18.72
C PHE A 119 4.02 -4.20 -18.27
N PHE A 120 4.30 -3.48 -17.19
CA PHE A 120 5.67 -3.34 -16.70
C PHE A 120 6.23 -4.65 -16.13
N GLY A 121 5.38 -5.50 -15.56
CA GLY A 121 5.79 -6.79 -15.01
C GLY A 121 6.42 -7.72 -16.04
N THR A 122 5.98 -7.65 -17.31
CA THR A 122 6.58 -8.44 -18.39
C THR A 122 8.07 -8.14 -18.60
N PHE A 123 8.49 -6.89 -18.35
CA PHE A 123 9.88 -6.46 -18.49
C PHE A 123 10.64 -6.53 -17.15
N MET A 124 10.01 -6.10 -16.06
CA MET A 124 10.69 -5.97 -14.77
C MET A 124 10.98 -7.32 -14.12
N PHE A 125 10.15 -8.34 -14.29
CA PHE A 125 10.41 -9.67 -13.72
C PHE A 125 11.50 -10.47 -14.43
N GLY A 126 12.08 -9.95 -15.51
CA GLY A 126 13.36 -10.42 -16.05
C GLY A 126 14.57 -10.02 -15.18
N LEU A 127 14.40 -9.00 -14.32
CA LEU A 127 15.43 -8.57 -13.37
C LEU A 127 15.28 -9.33 -12.04
N ARG A 128 16.39 -9.63 -11.39
CA ARG A 128 16.42 -10.36 -10.10
C ARG A 128 17.21 -9.57 -9.05
N GLY A 129 16.86 -9.77 -7.78
CA GLY A 129 17.58 -9.20 -6.64
C GLY A 129 17.67 -7.67 -6.67
N PRO A 130 18.86 -7.08 -6.44
CA PRO A 130 19.04 -5.63 -6.42
C PRO A 130 18.71 -4.92 -7.73
N TYR A 131 18.89 -5.60 -8.87
CA TYR A 131 18.57 -5.01 -10.19
C TYR A 131 17.05 -4.77 -10.36
N PHE A 132 16.23 -5.64 -9.80
CA PHE A 132 14.77 -5.44 -9.77
C PHE A 132 14.41 -4.19 -8.94
N ALA A 133 15.01 -4.02 -7.76
CA ALA A 133 14.78 -2.86 -6.92
C ALA A 133 15.16 -1.55 -7.62
N ILE A 134 16.34 -1.50 -8.24
CA ILE A 134 16.82 -0.32 -8.97
C ILE A 134 15.97 -0.05 -10.20
N GLY A 135 15.62 -1.09 -10.98
CA GLY A 135 14.77 -0.97 -12.16
C GLY A 135 13.37 -0.42 -11.82
N THR A 136 12.75 -0.92 -10.75
CA THR A 136 11.44 -0.43 -10.31
C THR A 136 11.51 0.99 -9.72
N LEU A 137 12.62 1.36 -9.05
CA LEU A 137 12.87 2.74 -8.62
C LEU A 137 12.95 3.68 -9.82
N GLY A 138 13.74 3.29 -10.84
CA GLY A 138 13.84 4.04 -12.08
C GLY A 138 12.49 4.22 -12.78
N LEU A 139 11.65 3.18 -12.78
CA LEU A 139 10.29 3.24 -13.28
C LEU A 139 9.44 4.29 -12.54
N ALA A 140 9.53 4.34 -11.21
CA ALA A 140 8.77 5.30 -10.42
C ALA A 140 9.20 6.75 -10.68
N VAL A 141 10.49 7.00 -10.76
CA VAL A 141 11.04 8.32 -11.09
C VAL A 141 10.64 8.74 -12.51
N ALA A 142 10.78 7.82 -13.46
CA ALA A 142 10.39 8.07 -14.85
C ALA A 142 8.88 8.36 -14.98
N ALA A 143 8.03 7.63 -14.26
CA ALA A 143 6.58 7.87 -14.28
C ALA A 143 6.22 9.28 -13.80
N GLY A 144 6.84 9.77 -12.72
CA GLY A 144 6.64 11.13 -12.22
C GLY A 144 7.08 12.18 -13.23
N GLN A 145 8.28 12.03 -13.81
CA GLN A 145 8.82 12.96 -14.79
C GLN A 145 8.01 12.98 -16.10
N LEU A 146 7.64 11.79 -16.61
CA LEU A 146 6.82 11.68 -17.83
C LEU A 146 5.43 12.29 -17.63
N THR A 147 4.79 12.05 -16.48
CA THR A 147 3.49 12.63 -16.16
C THR A 147 3.57 14.16 -16.13
N GLY A 148 4.67 14.73 -15.61
CA GLY A 148 4.93 16.17 -15.61
C GLY A 148 5.13 16.80 -16.99
N THR A 149 5.32 16.02 -18.06
CA THR A 149 5.43 16.54 -19.44
C THR A 149 4.09 16.55 -20.20
N ILE A 150 3.03 15.98 -19.64
CA ILE A 150 1.74 15.86 -20.31
C ILE A 150 0.84 17.06 -19.98
N ASP A 151 0.82 18.07 -20.83
CA ASP A 151 0.02 19.30 -20.63
C ASP A 151 -1.47 19.04 -20.47
N TYR A 152 -2.02 17.99 -21.10
CA TYR A 152 -3.42 17.58 -21.01
C TYR A 152 -3.91 17.37 -19.57
N ILE A 153 -3.02 16.94 -18.68
CA ILE A 153 -3.29 16.66 -17.26
C ILE A 153 -2.60 17.66 -16.32
N GLY A 154 -2.25 18.84 -16.84
CA GLY A 154 -1.65 19.93 -16.07
C GLY A 154 -0.14 19.98 -16.07
N GLY A 155 0.53 19.06 -16.77
CA GLY A 155 1.98 19.02 -16.85
C GLY A 155 2.67 19.12 -15.50
N GLY A 156 3.77 19.82 -15.40
CA GLY A 156 4.49 20.06 -14.15
C GLY A 156 3.75 20.92 -13.13
N SER A 157 2.71 21.64 -13.56
CA SER A 157 1.87 22.43 -12.64
C SER A 157 0.84 21.61 -11.87
N GLY A 158 0.59 20.36 -12.31
CA GLY A 158 -0.37 19.46 -11.69
C GLY A 158 -1.84 19.74 -12.01
N ILE A 159 -2.72 18.94 -11.44
CA ILE A 159 -4.17 19.01 -11.64
C ILE A 159 -4.91 19.18 -10.32
N SER A 160 -5.87 20.10 -10.26
CA SER A 160 -6.77 20.22 -9.12
C SER A 160 -7.91 19.22 -9.22
N MET A 161 -8.23 18.57 -8.11
CA MET A 161 -9.40 17.71 -8.04
C MET A 161 -10.69 18.53 -7.88
N PRO A 162 -11.85 17.99 -8.27
CA PRO A 162 -13.13 18.59 -7.97
C PRO A 162 -13.32 18.82 -6.46
N PHE A 163 -13.93 19.94 -6.11
CA PHE A 163 -14.20 20.26 -4.70
C PHE A 163 -15.22 19.28 -4.10
N PHE A 164 -14.92 18.85 -2.87
CA PHE A 164 -15.81 17.97 -2.13
C PHE A 164 -17.12 18.72 -1.80
N PRO A 165 -18.29 18.19 -2.17
CA PRO A 165 -19.57 18.81 -1.89
C PRO A 165 -20.01 18.50 -0.45
N GLY A 166 -19.67 19.34 0.51
CA GLY A 166 -20.06 19.15 1.91
C GLY A 166 -19.14 19.87 2.89
N GLU A 167 -19.45 19.74 4.16
CA GLU A 167 -18.69 20.33 5.26
C GLU A 167 -17.33 19.65 5.44
N ILE A 168 -16.35 20.38 5.97
CA ILE A 168 -14.97 19.91 6.16
C ILE A 168 -14.90 18.70 7.11
N GLU A 169 -15.74 18.70 8.15
CA GLU A 169 -15.78 17.59 9.12
C GLU A 169 -16.31 16.32 8.46
N PHE A 170 -17.39 16.40 7.69
CA PHE A 170 -17.93 15.28 6.94
C PHE A 170 -16.93 14.76 5.90
N ARG A 171 -16.22 15.66 5.20
CA ARG A 171 -15.15 15.30 4.26
C ARG A 171 -14.08 14.45 4.92
N SER A 172 -13.58 14.87 6.08
CA SER A 172 -12.51 14.17 6.80
C SER A 172 -12.96 12.77 7.23
N LEU A 173 -14.19 12.65 7.76
CA LEU A 173 -14.76 11.37 8.18
C LEU A 173 -15.06 10.45 6.99
N PHE A 174 -15.49 11.01 5.86
CA PHE A 174 -15.75 10.27 4.63
C PHE A 174 -14.50 9.62 4.07
N PHE A 175 -13.40 10.38 3.91
CA PHE A 175 -12.14 9.82 3.41
C PHE A 175 -11.49 8.87 4.41
N TYR A 176 -11.64 9.14 5.71
CA TYR A 176 -11.25 8.20 6.75
C TYR A 176 -11.91 6.85 6.59
N SER A 177 -13.23 6.84 6.46
CA SER A 177 -14.02 5.60 6.31
C SER A 177 -13.65 4.85 5.03
N LEU A 178 -13.45 5.55 3.91
CA LEU A 178 -13.00 4.91 2.66
C LEU A 178 -11.64 4.24 2.81
N CYS A 179 -10.65 4.91 3.40
CA CYS A 179 -9.33 4.35 3.62
C CYS A 179 -9.37 3.17 4.61
N LEU A 180 -10.16 3.27 5.69
CA LEU A 180 -10.35 2.18 6.64
C LEU A 180 -10.96 0.94 5.97
N VAL A 181 -12.06 1.11 5.23
CA VAL A 181 -12.72 0.01 4.51
C VAL A 181 -11.77 -0.65 3.52
N LEU A 182 -11.01 0.14 2.77
CA LEU A 182 -10.04 -0.37 1.81
C LEU A 182 -8.89 -1.12 2.52
N ALA A 183 -8.39 -0.61 3.66
CA ALA A 183 -7.34 -1.27 4.45
C ALA A 183 -7.81 -2.60 5.04
N VAL A 184 -9.03 -2.63 5.58
CA VAL A 184 -9.65 -3.84 6.09
C VAL A 184 -9.88 -4.86 4.97
N ALA A 185 -10.41 -4.41 3.82
CA ALA A 185 -10.63 -5.27 2.66
C ALA A 185 -9.30 -5.87 2.15
N ALA A 186 -8.25 -5.05 2.03
CA ALA A 186 -6.92 -5.51 1.63
C ALA A 186 -6.36 -6.54 2.62
N HIS A 187 -6.43 -6.26 3.93
CA HIS A 187 -5.93 -7.17 4.96
C HIS A 187 -6.61 -8.54 4.92
N PHE A 188 -7.95 -8.59 4.80
CA PHE A 188 -8.67 -9.85 4.72
C PHE A 188 -8.44 -10.59 3.40
N LEU A 189 -8.34 -9.87 2.27
CA LEU A 189 -8.01 -10.47 0.99
C LEU A 189 -6.61 -11.09 1.01
N LEU A 190 -5.59 -10.35 1.49
CA LEU A 190 -4.23 -10.85 1.60
C LEU A 190 -4.15 -12.06 2.54
N ARG A 191 -4.83 -12.01 3.68
CA ARG A 191 -4.94 -13.15 4.59
C ARG A 191 -5.53 -14.38 3.91
N TRP A 192 -6.60 -14.21 3.15
CA TRP A 192 -7.21 -15.30 2.39
C TRP A 192 -6.26 -15.85 1.33
N LEU A 193 -5.64 -14.98 0.53
CA LEU A 193 -4.68 -15.37 -0.50
C LEU A 193 -3.50 -16.16 0.05
N TYR A 194 -2.92 -15.69 1.16
CA TYR A 194 -1.78 -16.37 1.79
C TYR A 194 -2.14 -17.74 2.39
N SER A 195 -3.41 -18.00 2.67
CA SER A 195 -3.88 -19.31 3.11
C SER A 195 -4.20 -20.29 1.96
N THR A 196 -4.09 -19.87 0.71
CA THR A 196 -4.36 -20.69 -0.48
C THR A 196 -3.07 -21.24 -1.11
N GLN A 197 -3.21 -22.02 -2.20
CA GLN A 197 -2.08 -22.46 -3.01
C GLN A 197 -1.23 -21.29 -3.55
N PHE A 198 -1.83 -20.11 -3.71
CA PHE A 198 -1.10 -18.91 -4.08
C PHE A 198 -0.03 -18.57 -3.04
N GLY A 199 -0.39 -18.60 -1.74
CA GLY A 199 0.55 -18.35 -0.65
C GLY A 199 1.72 -19.33 -0.63
N LEU A 200 1.45 -20.61 -0.86
CA LEU A 200 2.51 -21.63 -0.92
C LEU A 200 3.44 -21.40 -2.12
N ALA A 201 2.89 -21.08 -3.29
CA ALA A 201 3.66 -20.83 -4.50
C ALA A 201 4.58 -19.60 -4.35
N ILE A 202 4.08 -18.48 -3.80
CA ILE A 202 4.90 -17.29 -3.62
C ILE A 202 6.00 -17.46 -2.58
N ASN A 203 5.76 -18.26 -1.53
CA ASN A 203 6.79 -18.60 -0.54
C ASN A 203 7.87 -19.52 -1.16
N ALA A 204 7.49 -20.48 -2.01
CA ALA A 204 8.45 -21.31 -2.75
C ALA A 204 9.33 -20.46 -3.68
N ILE A 205 8.75 -19.46 -4.37
CA ILE A 205 9.49 -18.50 -5.21
C ILE A 205 10.48 -17.69 -4.36
N ARG A 206 10.06 -17.25 -3.16
CA ARG A 206 10.92 -16.52 -2.23
C ARG A 206 12.13 -17.32 -1.80
N ASP A 207 11.91 -18.60 -1.49
CA ASP A 207 12.95 -19.45 -0.93
C ASP A 207 13.99 -19.85 -2.00
N ASP A 208 13.52 -20.25 -3.20
CA ASP A 208 14.40 -20.51 -4.35
C ASP A 208 13.55 -20.55 -5.64
N GLU A 209 13.66 -19.50 -6.45
CA GLU A 209 12.87 -19.36 -7.67
C GLU A 209 13.19 -20.43 -8.72
N ASP A 210 14.47 -20.78 -8.89
CA ASP A 210 14.88 -21.74 -9.91
C ASP A 210 14.38 -23.16 -9.54
N LYS A 211 14.38 -23.50 -8.25
CA LYS A 211 13.79 -24.75 -7.77
C LYS A 211 12.29 -24.77 -7.90
N ALA A 212 11.62 -23.66 -7.58
CA ALA A 212 10.18 -23.54 -7.75
C ALA A 212 9.76 -23.76 -9.21
N GLU A 213 10.52 -23.17 -10.15
CA GLU A 213 10.29 -23.36 -11.60
C GLU A 213 10.57 -24.80 -12.04
N ALA A 214 11.64 -25.42 -11.55
CA ALA A 214 11.96 -26.81 -11.82
C ALA A 214 10.87 -27.78 -11.32
N MET A 215 10.14 -27.42 -10.27
CA MET A 215 8.99 -28.16 -9.75
C MET A 215 7.68 -27.86 -10.50
N GLY A 216 7.72 -27.04 -11.57
CA GLY A 216 6.57 -26.73 -12.43
C GLY A 216 5.72 -25.55 -11.96
N ILE A 217 6.19 -24.76 -11.00
CA ILE A 217 5.49 -23.52 -10.59
C ILE A 217 5.74 -22.44 -11.66
N PRO A 218 4.68 -21.89 -12.31
CA PRO A 218 4.84 -20.81 -13.28
C PRO A 218 5.16 -19.47 -12.57
N THR A 219 6.43 -19.27 -12.24
CA THR A 219 6.92 -18.18 -11.36
C THR A 219 6.52 -16.80 -11.85
N LEU A 220 6.65 -16.53 -13.16
CA LEU A 220 6.25 -15.24 -13.76
C LEU A 220 4.77 -14.93 -13.53
N LYS A 221 3.88 -15.93 -13.69
CA LYS A 221 2.44 -15.76 -13.49
C LYS A 221 2.12 -15.38 -12.04
N TYR A 222 2.72 -16.06 -11.07
CA TYR A 222 2.49 -15.76 -9.65
C TYR A 222 3.04 -14.38 -9.26
N LYS A 223 4.20 -13.99 -9.79
CA LYS A 223 4.77 -12.64 -9.60
C LYS A 223 3.86 -11.56 -10.18
N GLN A 224 3.36 -11.74 -11.39
CA GLN A 224 2.44 -10.80 -12.03
C GLN A 224 1.12 -10.68 -11.27
N ILE A 225 0.54 -11.77 -10.80
CA ILE A 225 -0.70 -11.76 -10.01
C ILE A 225 -0.45 -11.00 -8.68
N GLY A 226 0.62 -11.32 -7.96
CA GLY A 226 0.94 -10.65 -6.70
C GLY A 226 1.18 -9.15 -6.87
N TRP A 227 1.92 -8.77 -7.92
CA TRP A 227 2.13 -7.34 -8.21
C TRP A 227 0.86 -6.64 -8.67
N GLY A 228 0.01 -7.32 -9.44
CA GLY A 228 -1.30 -6.83 -9.85
C GLY A 228 -2.24 -6.56 -8.67
N ILE A 229 -2.28 -7.47 -7.69
CA ILE A 229 -3.06 -7.28 -6.45
C ILE A 229 -2.54 -6.07 -5.66
N ALA A 230 -1.22 -5.97 -5.48
CA ALA A 230 -0.61 -4.82 -4.83
C ALA A 230 -0.92 -3.52 -5.58
N ALA A 231 -0.80 -3.52 -6.92
CA ALA A 231 -1.09 -2.38 -7.77
C ALA A 231 -2.55 -1.95 -7.70
N PHE A 232 -3.50 -2.89 -7.63
CA PHE A 232 -4.93 -2.58 -7.49
C PHE A 232 -5.19 -1.73 -6.25
N PHE A 233 -4.74 -2.18 -5.08
CA PHE A 233 -4.93 -1.44 -3.84
C PHE A 233 -4.17 -0.12 -3.81
N MET A 234 -2.95 -0.10 -4.38
CA MET A 234 -2.16 1.13 -4.52
C MET A 234 -2.86 2.14 -5.43
N GLY A 235 -3.46 1.69 -6.55
CA GLY A 235 -4.26 2.54 -7.43
C GLY A 235 -5.51 3.09 -6.75
N CYS A 236 -6.26 2.24 -6.04
CA CYS A 236 -7.45 2.66 -5.29
C CYS A 236 -7.11 3.68 -4.19
N VAL A 237 -6.08 3.40 -3.38
CA VAL A 237 -5.69 4.34 -2.30
C VAL A 237 -5.11 5.63 -2.86
N GLY A 238 -4.40 5.57 -4.01
CA GLY A 238 -3.95 6.76 -4.73
C GLY A 238 -5.12 7.63 -5.18
N ALA A 239 -6.14 7.05 -5.78
CA ALA A 239 -7.36 7.75 -6.20
C ALA A 239 -8.07 8.44 -5.01
N ILE A 240 -8.17 7.77 -3.86
CA ILE A 240 -8.76 8.33 -2.64
C ILE A 240 -7.89 9.47 -2.11
N PHE A 241 -6.57 9.26 -2.04
CA PHE A 241 -5.62 10.24 -1.50
C PHE A 241 -5.56 11.52 -2.37
N GLY A 242 -5.60 11.40 -3.70
CA GLY A 242 -5.67 12.54 -4.62
C GLY A 242 -6.89 13.43 -4.36
N ASN A 243 -8.06 12.81 -4.16
CA ASN A 243 -9.30 13.52 -3.80
C ASN A 243 -9.23 14.13 -2.39
N MET A 244 -8.56 13.45 -1.45
CA MET A 244 -8.36 13.95 -0.08
C MET A 244 -7.45 15.18 -0.06
N VAL A 245 -6.36 15.18 -0.82
CA VAL A 245 -5.43 16.32 -0.89
C VAL A 245 -6.05 17.46 -1.70
N GLY A 246 -6.79 17.16 -2.76
CA GLY A 246 -7.48 18.12 -3.61
C GLY A 246 -6.61 18.73 -4.72
N PHE A 247 -5.31 18.46 -4.73
CA PHE A 247 -4.38 18.90 -5.75
C PHE A 247 -3.31 17.83 -5.97
N ILE A 248 -3.05 17.48 -7.22
CA ILE A 248 -2.12 16.42 -7.61
C ILE A 248 -0.98 17.05 -8.39
N GLU A 249 0.18 17.16 -7.75
CA GLU A 249 1.44 17.51 -8.38
C GLU A 249 2.19 16.21 -8.71
N PRO A 250 2.85 16.12 -9.89
CA PRO A 250 3.43 14.84 -10.33
C PRO A 250 4.49 14.27 -9.40
N VAL A 251 5.49 15.04 -9.01
CA VAL A 251 6.70 14.53 -8.36
C VAL A 251 6.54 14.38 -6.85
N GLU A 252 5.93 15.38 -6.18
CA GLU A 252 5.88 15.44 -4.73
C GLU A 252 4.59 14.83 -4.13
N VAL A 253 3.49 14.80 -4.93
CA VAL A 253 2.19 14.31 -4.44
C VAL A 253 1.84 12.94 -5.03
N ALA A 254 1.92 12.80 -6.37
CA ALA A 254 1.51 11.55 -7.03
C ALA A 254 2.57 10.47 -6.99
N PHE A 255 3.83 10.82 -7.27
CA PHE A 255 4.94 9.87 -7.30
C PHE A 255 6.03 10.22 -6.26
N PRO A 256 5.70 10.39 -4.97
CA PRO A 256 6.64 10.83 -3.93
C PRO A 256 7.61 9.71 -3.56
N THR A 257 8.55 9.43 -4.47
CA THR A 257 9.48 8.29 -4.39
C THR A 257 10.37 8.37 -3.16
N ALA A 258 10.88 9.58 -2.83
CA ALA A 258 11.78 9.81 -1.70
C ALA A 258 11.09 9.73 -0.32
N THR A 259 9.75 9.88 -0.29
CA THR A 259 8.97 9.81 0.94
C THR A 259 8.16 8.52 0.99
N PHE A 260 6.94 8.50 0.51
CA PHE A 260 6.07 7.33 0.58
C PHE A 260 6.65 6.09 -0.11
N GLY A 261 7.43 6.26 -1.20
CA GLY A 261 8.10 5.15 -1.88
C GLY A 261 9.09 4.41 -0.97
N ILE A 262 9.90 5.14 -0.20
CA ILE A 262 10.85 4.55 0.76
C ILE A 262 10.15 4.14 2.06
N PHE A 263 9.17 4.94 2.53
CA PHE A 263 8.49 4.67 3.79
C PHE A 263 7.72 3.35 3.79
N MET A 264 7.08 2.97 2.67
CA MET A 264 6.36 1.67 2.59
C MET A 264 7.30 0.49 2.84
N VAL A 265 8.53 0.57 2.32
CA VAL A 265 9.57 -0.44 2.52
C VAL A 265 10.04 -0.44 3.97
N ALA A 266 10.36 0.75 4.50
CA ALA A 266 10.83 0.91 5.88
C ALA A 266 9.80 0.41 6.90
N MET A 267 8.50 0.71 6.69
CA MET A 267 7.42 0.23 7.54
C MET A 267 7.28 -1.28 7.53
N ALA A 268 7.33 -1.91 6.35
CA ALA A 268 7.25 -3.35 6.23
C ALA A 268 8.46 -4.06 6.88
N LEU A 269 9.68 -3.53 6.70
CA LEU A 269 10.88 -4.04 7.34
C LEU A 269 10.84 -3.86 8.87
N LEU A 270 10.43 -2.68 9.35
CA LEU A 270 10.32 -2.39 10.78
C LEU A 270 9.36 -3.34 11.48
N GLY A 271 8.20 -3.55 10.90
CA GLY A 271 7.20 -4.44 11.50
C GLY A 271 7.55 -5.92 11.42
N GLY A 272 8.19 -6.34 10.32
CA GLY A 272 8.56 -7.73 10.04
C GLY A 272 8.01 -8.20 8.69
N LYS A 273 8.86 -8.10 7.67
CA LYS A 273 8.52 -8.50 6.30
C LYS A 273 8.13 -9.97 6.22
N GLY A 274 7.22 -10.29 5.31
CA GLY A 274 6.76 -11.66 5.09
C GLY A 274 5.76 -12.15 6.14
N THR A 275 5.22 -11.26 6.97
CA THR A 275 4.17 -11.58 7.93
C THR A 275 2.93 -10.71 7.70
N LEU A 276 1.74 -11.24 7.98
CA LEU A 276 0.50 -10.49 7.73
C LEU A 276 0.36 -9.24 8.62
N TRP A 277 0.80 -9.31 9.88
CA TRP A 277 0.67 -8.24 10.87
C TRP A 277 1.89 -7.32 10.95
N GLY A 278 3.05 -7.78 10.46
CA GLY A 278 4.28 -6.99 10.49
C GLY A 278 4.12 -5.62 9.84
N PRO A 279 3.75 -5.56 8.55
CA PRO A 279 3.57 -4.27 7.86
C PRO A 279 2.58 -3.33 8.55
N VAL A 280 1.50 -3.88 9.14
CA VAL A 280 0.51 -3.09 9.89
C VAL A 280 1.13 -2.47 11.13
N LEU A 281 1.82 -3.27 11.95
CA LEU A 281 2.50 -2.78 13.16
C LEU A 281 3.61 -1.79 12.81
N GLY A 282 4.39 -2.08 11.77
CA GLY A 282 5.43 -1.18 11.30
C GLY A 282 4.88 0.16 10.82
N ALA A 283 3.76 0.16 10.09
CA ALA A 283 3.10 1.39 9.65
C ALA A 283 2.58 2.22 10.83
N VAL A 284 1.96 1.57 11.83
CA VAL A 284 1.48 2.26 13.05
C VAL A 284 2.63 2.90 13.80
N LEU A 285 3.70 2.15 14.08
CA LEU A 285 4.85 2.68 14.82
C LEU A 285 5.54 3.81 14.07
N PHE A 286 5.77 3.62 12.76
CA PHE A 286 6.40 4.61 11.92
C PHE A 286 5.58 5.90 11.84
N HIS A 287 4.26 5.77 11.67
CA HIS A 287 3.35 6.92 11.62
C HIS A 287 3.32 7.68 12.94
N VAL A 288 3.21 6.99 14.08
CA VAL A 288 3.20 7.63 15.40
C VAL A 288 4.48 8.43 15.64
N VAL A 289 5.64 7.86 15.31
CA VAL A 289 6.91 8.57 15.48
C VAL A 289 7.01 9.74 14.51
N LYS A 290 6.58 9.57 13.25
CA LYS A 290 6.55 10.65 12.27
C LYS A 290 5.70 11.82 12.76
N GLU A 291 4.48 11.57 13.22
CA GLU A 291 3.56 12.63 13.69
C GLU A 291 4.05 13.26 15.00
N ALA A 292 4.54 12.47 15.94
CA ALA A 292 5.11 13.00 17.19
C ALA A 292 6.32 13.90 16.93
N THR A 293 7.22 13.48 16.03
CA THR A 293 8.40 14.28 15.69
C THR A 293 8.03 15.53 14.90
N TRP A 294 7.05 15.45 14.01
CA TRP A 294 6.54 16.61 13.28
C TRP A 294 5.93 17.65 14.24
N THR A 295 5.18 17.19 15.23
CA THR A 295 4.46 18.09 16.16
C THR A 295 5.38 18.72 17.21
N TYR A 296 6.29 17.93 17.79
CA TYR A 296 7.09 18.37 18.94
C TYR A 296 8.53 18.73 18.62
N LEU A 297 9.09 18.23 17.49
CA LEU A 297 10.49 18.40 17.10
C LEU A 297 10.58 18.88 15.63
N LEU A 298 10.05 20.05 15.36
CA LEU A 298 9.98 20.63 14.02
C LEU A 298 11.35 20.62 13.32
N GLY A 299 11.44 20.02 12.13
CA GLY A 299 12.68 19.88 11.37
C GLY A 299 13.51 18.62 11.69
N TRP A 300 13.26 17.94 12.80
CA TRP A 300 13.98 16.70 13.19
C TRP A 300 13.33 15.42 12.71
N GLN A 301 12.18 15.50 12.04
CA GLN A 301 11.43 14.31 11.60
C GLN A 301 12.26 13.36 10.72
N TRP A 302 13.07 13.91 9.81
CA TRP A 302 13.92 13.08 8.92
C TRP A 302 15.03 12.37 9.70
N VAL A 303 15.60 13.04 10.69
CA VAL A 303 16.63 12.45 11.57
C VAL A 303 16.02 11.33 12.42
N ALA A 304 14.85 11.56 13.00
CA ALA A 304 14.16 10.54 13.80
C ALA A 304 13.76 9.31 12.97
N LEU A 305 13.22 9.52 11.76
CA LEU A 305 12.88 8.43 10.85
C LEU A 305 14.13 7.66 10.40
N GLY A 306 15.22 8.35 10.09
CA GLY A 306 16.51 7.71 9.77
C GLY A 306 17.04 6.90 10.95
N LEU A 307 16.96 7.43 12.17
CA LEU A 307 17.39 6.73 13.39
C LEU A 307 16.57 5.45 13.62
N ILE A 308 15.24 5.50 13.44
CA ILE A 308 14.39 4.31 13.56
C ILE A 308 14.82 3.24 12.56
N ILE A 309 15.09 3.61 11.31
CA ILE A 309 15.53 2.66 10.28
C ILE A 309 16.87 2.04 10.68
N ILE A 310 17.83 2.83 11.17
CA ILE A 310 19.13 2.34 11.63
C ILE A 310 18.96 1.38 12.82
N VAL A 311 18.19 1.78 13.83
CA VAL A 311 17.91 0.94 15.01
C VAL A 311 17.24 -0.38 14.58
N ASN A 312 16.29 -0.31 13.64
CA ASN A 312 15.64 -1.51 13.12
C ASN A 312 16.63 -2.47 12.44
N ILE A 313 17.49 -1.97 11.56
CA ILE A 313 18.46 -2.79 10.83
C ILE A 313 19.46 -3.43 11.80
N VAL A 314 19.90 -2.70 12.83
CA VAL A 314 20.93 -3.19 13.78
C VAL A 314 20.35 -4.17 14.79
N TYR A 315 19.17 -3.88 15.37
CA TYR A 315 18.63 -4.65 16.49
C TYR A 315 17.48 -5.59 16.11
N PHE A 316 16.74 -5.29 15.04
CA PHE A 316 15.55 -6.04 14.62
C PHE A 316 15.65 -6.50 13.17
N GLN A 317 16.69 -7.24 12.81
CA GLN A 317 16.95 -7.70 11.43
C GLN A 317 15.77 -8.47 10.81
N GLN A 318 14.94 -9.14 11.63
CA GLN A 318 13.72 -9.84 11.21
C GLN A 318 12.45 -9.01 11.46
N GLY A 319 12.60 -7.74 11.84
CA GLY A 319 11.52 -6.87 12.27
C GLY A 319 10.96 -7.21 13.64
N ILE A 320 10.07 -6.36 14.15
CA ILE A 320 9.52 -6.48 15.52
C ILE A 320 8.75 -7.79 15.69
N VAL A 321 7.92 -8.16 14.72
CA VAL A 321 7.13 -9.42 14.78
C VAL A 321 8.05 -10.63 14.75
N GLY A 322 9.09 -10.66 13.89
CA GLY A 322 10.06 -11.75 13.84
C GLY A 322 10.83 -11.88 15.16
N TRP A 323 11.25 -10.77 15.75
CA TRP A 323 11.90 -10.77 17.06
C TRP A 323 10.97 -11.30 18.17
N LEU A 324 9.68 -10.92 18.17
CA LEU A 324 8.69 -11.45 19.11
C LEU A 324 8.48 -12.96 18.96
N GLN A 325 8.45 -13.46 17.72
CA GLN A 325 8.32 -14.89 17.43
C GLN A 325 9.53 -15.70 17.95
N MET A 326 10.75 -15.15 17.80
CA MET A 326 11.94 -15.81 18.34
C MET A 326 11.99 -15.80 19.87
N LYS A 327 11.62 -14.68 20.50
CA LYS A 327 11.72 -14.52 21.95
C LYS A 327 10.60 -15.23 22.70
N TYR A 328 9.41 -15.33 22.10
CA TYR A 328 8.21 -15.95 22.69
C TYR A 328 7.55 -16.94 21.73
N PRO A 329 8.23 -18.05 21.34
CA PRO A 329 7.72 -18.99 20.33
C PRO A 329 6.40 -19.63 20.75
N GLU A 330 6.16 -19.82 22.05
CA GLU A 330 4.91 -20.41 22.56
C GLU A 330 3.67 -19.53 22.30
N ARG A 331 3.83 -18.20 22.17
CA ARG A 331 2.72 -17.25 21.99
C ARG A 331 2.59 -16.74 20.57
N PHE A 332 3.70 -16.59 19.87
CA PHE A 332 3.77 -15.95 18.56
C PHE A 332 4.38 -16.86 17.48
N GLY A 333 4.95 -18.02 17.85
CA GLY A 333 5.51 -18.99 16.93
C GLY A 333 4.44 -19.73 16.14
N ILE A 334 4.81 -20.22 14.94
CA ILE A 334 3.99 -21.18 14.19
C ILE A 334 4.18 -22.53 14.87
N THR A 335 3.20 -22.99 15.63
CA THR A 335 3.18 -24.36 16.16
C THR A 335 2.92 -25.29 14.97
N VAL A 336 3.96 -25.96 14.48
CA VAL A 336 3.80 -27.13 13.63
C VAL A 336 3.28 -28.24 14.54
N ASP A 337 2.06 -28.69 14.29
CA ASP A 337 1.43 -29.74 15.07
C ASP A 337 2.20 -31.06 14.78
N SER A 338 3.15 -31.39 15.67
CA SER A 338 4.01 -32.57 15.55
C SER A 338 3.26 -33.89 15.75
N SER A 339 1.97 -33.82 16.12
CA SER A 339 1.12 -35.01 16.27
C SER A 339 0.89 -35.77 14.96
N ASN A 340 0.91 -35.09 13.82
CA ASN A 340 0.72 -35.73 12.52
C ASN A 340 2.01 -36.38 11.95
N VAL A 341 3.19 -35.98 12.39
CA VAL A 341 4.46 -36.56 11.92
C VAL A 341 4.76 -37.89 12.62
N GLN A 342 4.26 -38.11 13.83
CA GLN A 342 4.46 -39.36 14.56
C GLN A 342 3.51 -40.50 14.14
N SER A 343 2.38 -40.20 13.47
CA SER A 343 1.48 -41.24 12.98
C SER A 343 2.02 -41.93 11.73
N ASP A 344 2.73 -41.21 10.85
CA ASP A 344 3.29 -41.80 9.61
C ASP A 344 4.57 -42.63 9.86
N SER A 345 5.30 -42.36 10.95
CA SER A 345 6.49 -43.15 11.28
C SER A 345 6.18 -44.51 11.95
N LYS A 346 4.97 -44.72 12.43
CA LYS A 346 4.52 -45.99 13.04
C LYS A 346 3.76 -46.89 12.11
N GLY A 347 3.43 -46.45 10.89
CA GLY A 347 2.71 -47.24 9.88
C GLY A 347 3.60 -47.97 8.86
N GLY A 348 4.92 -47.85 8.94
CA GLY A 348 5.89 -48.36 7.96
C GLY A 348 6.64 -49.63 8.33
N THR A 349 6.18 -50.37 9.35
CA THR A 349 6.76 -51.71 9.66
C THR A 349 5.65 -52.71 9.86
N ALA A 350 5.15 -53.25 8.75
CA ALA A 350 4.47 -54.54 8.67
C ALA A 350 4.69 -55.11 7.27
#